data_2318ce4a87b4da3cbe6b890d0220c902
#
_entry.id   2318ce4a87b4da3cbe6b890d0220c902
#
_cell.length_a   1.000
_cell.length_b   1.000
_cell.length_c   1.000
_cell.angle_alpha   90.00
_cell.angle_beta   90.00
_cell.angle_gamma   90.00
#
_symmetry.space_group_name_H-M   'P 1'
#
loop_
_entity.id
_entity.type
_entity.pdbx_description
1 polymer ?
#
loop_
_entity_poly.entity_id
_entity_poly.type
_entity_poly.pdbx_seq_one_letter_code
_entity_poly.pdbx_strand_id
1 'polypeptide(L)'
;MEIVLANPRGFCAGVDRAIAIVNRALECFSPPIYVRHEVVHNKFVVDDLRQRGAIFVDELDEVPDDNIVIFSAHGVSKAVQQEAERRGLKVFDATCPLVTKVHIEVTKYAREGTEAILIGHEGHPEVEGTMGQYDKKNGGEIYLVEDEEDVASLSVKHPEKVAFVTQTTLSIDDTAKVIDALRHKFPQIQGPRKDDICYATQNRQDAVRDLATQCDVVLVVGSPNSSNSNRLRELAERMGKHAYLVDNADELQQAWFSPEYKIGVTAGASAPEILIKQVIQRLQDWGATAPQELNGREENITFSLPKELRIHVTQA
;
A
#
# COMPACT_ATOMS: atom_id res chain seq x y z
N MET A 1 4.60 -22.44 23.48
CA MET A 1 4.18 -21.33 22.58
C MET A 1 3.07 -21.83 21.67
N GLU A 2 2.01 -21.06 21.52
CA GLU A 2 0.94 -21.31 20.54
C GLU A 2 1.01 -20.27 19.43
N ILE A 3 0.73 -20.66 18.20
CA ILE A 3 0.72 -19.73 17.06
C ILE A 3 -0.73 -19.50 16.62
N VAL A 4 -1.13 -18.25 16.51
CA VAL A 4 -2.45 -17.83 16.01
C VAL A 4 -2.26 -16.94 14.77
N LEU A 5 -2.91 -17.30 13.66
CA LEU A 5 -2.80 -16.57 12.40
C LEU A 5 -3.97 -15.63 12.20
N ALA A 6 -3.69 -14.39 11.85
CA ALA A 6 -4.71 -13.45 11.40
C ALA A 6 -5.31 -13.88 10.05
N ASN A 7 -6.58 -13.58 9.84
CA ASN A 7 -7.26 -13.78 8.57
C ASN A 7 -8.19 -12.56 8.26
N PRO A 8 -8.01 -11.83 7.14
CA PRO A 8 -6.97 -12.03 6.11
C PRO A 8 -5.58 -11.53 6.53
N ARG A 9 -4.55 -11.97 5.81
CA ARG A 9 -3.16 -11.53 5.90
C ARG A 9 -2.47 -11.64 4.55
N GLY A 10 -1.31 -11.01 4.40
CA GLY A 10 -0.49 -11.12 3.18
C GLY A 10 -1.12 -10.45 1.96
N PHE A 11 -0.76 -10.90 0.77
CA PHE A 11 -1.07 -10.23 -0.51
C PHE A 11 -2.54 -9.83 -0.67
N CYS A 12 -2.75 -8.63 -1.23
CA CYS A 12 -4.05 -8.15 -1.68
C CYS A 12 -4.13 -8.16 -3.22
N ALA A 13 -5.34 -8.04 -3.77
CA ALA A 13 -5.55 -8.06 -5.22
C ALA A 13 -4.75 -6.99 -5.99
N GLY A 14 -4.51 -5.82 -5.39
CA GLY A 14 -3.70 -4.75 -5.99
C GLY A 14 -2.24 -5.15 -6.11
N VAL A 15 -1.68 -5.75 -5.08
CA VAL A 15 -0.30 -6.26 -5.02
C VAL A 15 -0.14 -7.45 -5.98
N ASP A 16 -1.02 -8.43 -5.94
CA ASP A 16 -1.01 -9.58 -6.86
C ASP A 16 -0.99 -9.11 -8.32
N ARG A 17 -1.87 -8.16 -8.67
CA ARG A 17 -1.90 -7.60 -10.02
C ARG A 17 -0.60 -6.89 -10.40
N ALA A 18 -0.04 -6.08 -9.52
CA ALA A 18 1.18 -5.33 -9.81
C ALA A 18 2.37 -6.26 -10.05
N ILE A 19 2.56 -7.27 -9.21
CA ILE A 19 3.60 -8.30 -9.37
C ILE A 19 3.36 -9.11 -10.67
N ALA A 20 2.12 -9.49 -10.94
CA ALA A 20 1.77 -10.23 -12.16
C ALA A 20 2.07 -9.42 -13.43
N ILE A 21 1.90 -8.09 -13.42
CA ILE A 21 2.27 -7.23 -14.54
C ILE A 21 3.78 -7.29 -14.82
N VAL A 22 4.63 -7.16 -13.78
CA VAL A 22 6.09 -7.24 -13.95
C VAL A 22 6.49 -8.64 -14.45
N ASN A 23 5.95 -9.70 -13.85
CA ASN A 23 6.22 -11.07 -14.26
C ASN A 23 5.87 -11.31 -15.72
N ARG A 24 4.67 -10.89 -16.14
CA ARG A 24 4.22 -11.03 -17.53
C ARG A 24 5.05 -10.18 -18.50
N ALA A 25 5.46 -8.98 -18.10
CA ALA A 25 6.37 -8.18 -18.92
C ALA A 25 7.72 -8.88 -19.13
N LEU A 26 8.30 -9.46 -18.06
CA LEU A 26 9.56 -10.24 -18.14
C LEU A 26 9.43 -11.49 -19.00
N GLU A 27 8.24 -12.13 -19.04
CA GLU A 27 7.97 -13.30 -19.88
C GLU A 27 7.73 -12.94 -21.36
N CYS A 28 7.03 -11.84 -21.61
CA CYS A 28 6.61 -11.44 -22.96
C CYS A 28 7.66 -10.60 -23.69
N PHE A 29 8.51 -9.92 -22.97
CA PHE A 29 9.52 -9.02 -23.51
C PHE A 29 10.88 -9.38 -22.93
N SER A 30 11.94 -9.25 -23.74
CA SER A 30 13.29 -9.48 -23.25
C SER A 30 13.71 -8.40 -22.25
N PRO A 31 14.43 -8.76 -21.16
CA PRO A 31 15.03 -7.78 -20.27
C PRO A 31 15.99 -6.84 -21.02
N PRO A 32 16.21 -5.62 -20.51
CA PRO A 32 15.74 -5.11 -19.24
C PRO A 32 14.28 -4.59 -19.28
N ILE A 33 13.55 -4.80 -18.18
CA ILE A 33 12.25 -4.18 -17.93
C ILE A 33 12.43 -3.20 -16.77
N TYR A 34 12.16 -1.93 -17.02
CA TYR A 34 12.32 -0.89 -16.00
C TYR A 34 11.06 -0.77 -15.15
N VAL A 35 11.23 -0.59 -13.86
CA VAL A 35 10.12 -0.38 -12.90
C VAL A 35 10.42 0.88 -12.12
N ARG A 36 9.54 1.88 -12.24
CA ARG A 36 9.70 3.12 -11.49
C ARG A 36 9.22 2.93 -10.05
N HIS A 37 10.13 3.14 -9.10
CA HIS A 37 10.04 2.81 -7.68
C HIS A 37 9.86 1.29 -7.46
N GLU A 38 9.89 0.86 -6.22
CA GLU A 38 9.52 -0.53 -5.88
C GLU A 38 8.09 -0.80 -6.36
N VAL A 39 7.88 -1.90 -7.06
CA VAL A 39 6.54 -2.24 -7.58
C VAL A 39 5.52 -2.36 -6.45
N VAL A 40 5.95 -2.89 -5.32
CA VAL A 40 5.29 -2.93 -4.02
C VAL A 40 6.36 -2.84 -2.93
N HIS A 41 6.03 -2.34 -1.75
CA HIS A 41 6.96 -2.22 -0.64
C HIS A 41 7.18 -3.58 0.06
N ASN A 42 8.01 -4.41 -0.56
CA ASN A 42 8.48 -5.67 0.02
C ASN A 42 9.85 -6.06 -0.58
N LYS A 43 10.86 -6.10 0.28
CA LYS A 43 12.24 -6.38 -0.12
C LYS A 43 12.39 -7.71 -0.86
N PHE A 44 11.77 -8.78 -0.37
CA PHE A 44 11.85 -10.11 -0.99
C PHE A 44 11.29 -10.09 -2.42
N VAL A 45 10.13 -9.45 -2.62
CA VAL A 45 9.51 -9.33 -3.95
C VAL A 45 10.39 -8.53 -4.90
N VAL A 46 10.92 -7.39 -4.44
CA VAL A 46 11.80 -6.54 -5.25
C VAL A 46 13.09 -7.27 -5.64
N ASP A 47 13.70 -7.98 -4.70
CA ASP A 47 14.93 -8.73 -4.95
C ASP A 47 14.72 -9.92 -5.92
N ASP A 48 13.60 -10.65 -5.80
CA ASP A 48 13.23 -11.71 -6.76
C ASP A 48 13.06 -11.15 -8.17
N LEU A 49 12.30 -10.09 -8.33
CA LEU A 49 12.09 -9.46 -9.64
C LEU A 49 13.38 -8.89 -10.24
N ARG A 50 14.26 -8.32 -9.40
CA ARG A 50 15.58 -7.83 -9.83
C ARG A 50 16.47 -8.96 -10.36
N GLN A 51 16.49 -10.10 -9.67
CA GLN A 51 17.23 -11.30 -10.11
C GLN A 51 16.71 -11.81 -11.47
N ARG A 52 15.44 -11.59 -11.78
CA ARG A 52 14.80 -12.02 -13.03
C ARG A 52 14.89 -10.99 -14.15
N GLY A 53 15.58 -9.87 -13.95
CA GLY A 53 15.90 -8.89 -14.98
C GLY A 53 15.05 -7.60 -14.93
N ALA A 54 14.30 -7.36 -13.86
CA ALA A 54 13.70 -6.04 -13.61
C ALA A 54 14.76 -5.07 -13.10
N ILE A 55 14.77 -3.85 -13.63
CA ILE A 55 15.61 -2.74 -13.18
C ILE A 55 14.74 -1.72 -12.51
N PHE A 56 14.93 -1.54 -11.19
CA PHE A 56 14.20 -0.53 -10.43
C PHE A 56 14.93 0.80 -10.52
N VAL A 57 14.19 1.84 -10.86
CA VAL A 57 14.68 3.23 -11.01
C VAL A 57 13.82 4.16 -10.17
N ASP A 58 14.40 5.27 -9.73
CA ASP A 58 13.66 6.28 -8.99
C ASP A 58 12.97 7.26 -9.96
N GLU A 59 13.68 7.68 -11.02
CA GLU A 59 13.16 8.62 -11.98
C GLU A 59 13.24 8.10 -13.43
N LEU A 60 12.41 8.68 -14.30
CA LEU A 60 12.34 8.26 -15.71
C LEU A 60 13.59 8.58 -16.52
N ASP A 61 14.41 9.54 -16.11
CA ASP A 61 15.66 9.88 -16.78
C ASP A 61 16.70 8.75 -16.74
N GLU A 62 16.56 7.84 -15.78
CA GLU A 62 17.36 6.61 -15.69
C GLU A 62 16.92 5.53 -16.71
N VAL A 63 15.74 5.69 -17.33
CA VAL A 63 15.24 4.75 -18.34
C VAL A 63 15.71 5.21 -19.73
N PRO A 64 16.42 4.40 -20.53
CA PRO A 64 16.73 4.75 -21.91
C PRO A 64 15.47 4.92 -22.75
N ASP A 65 15.52 5.80 -23.77
CA ASP A 65 14.41 6.01 -24.68
C ASP A 65 13.98 4.72 -25.39
N ASP A 66 12.72 4.65 -25.82
CA ASP A 66 12.11 3.50 -26.49
C ASP A 66 12.10 2.18 -25.68
N ASN A 67 12.30 2.27 -24.35
CA ASN A 67 12.25 1.10 -23.49
C ASN A 67 10.88 0.92 -22.82
N ILE A 68 10.72 -0.23 -22.15
CA ILE A 68 9.53 -0.56 -21.37
C ILE A 68 9.73 -0.06 -19.95
N VAL A 69 8.74 0.67 -19.45
CA VAL A 69 8.68 1.07 -18.04
C VAL A 69 7.36 0.63 -17.41
N ILE A 70 7.41 0.17 -16.18
CA ILE A 70 6.24 -0.18 -15.37
C ILE A 70 6.11 0.85 -14.26
N PHE A 71 4.92 1.46 -14.14
CA PHE A 71 4.58 2.28 -12.98
C PHE A 71 4.15 1.39 -11.84
N SER A 72 4.66 1.66 -10.63
CA SER A 72 4.39 0.86 -9.44
C SER A 72 2.91 0.87 -9.01
N ALA A 73 2.55 0.00 -8.09
CA ALA A 73 1.19 -0.06 -7.52
C ALA A 73 0.74 1.25 -6.87
N HIS A 74 1.69 2.10 -6.46
CA HIS A 74 1.44 3.38 -5.78
C HIS A 74 0.90 4.48 -6.70
N GLY A 75 1.02 4.31 -8.02
CA GLY A 75 0.67 5.31 -9.01
C GLY A 75 1.76 6.38 -9.20
N VAL A 76 1.54 7.26 -10.16
CA VAL A 76 2.47 8.33 -10.52
C VAL A 76 1.73 9.63 -10.78
N SER A 77 2.45 10.76 -10.75
CA SER A 77 1.92 12.07 -11.12
C SER A 77 1.60 12.17 -12.62
N LYS A 78 0.78 13.14 -12.99
CA LYS A 78 0.55 13.50 -14.41
C LYS A 78 1.85 13.88 -15.13
N ALA A 79 2.75 14.56 -14.44
CA ALA A 79 4.04 14.96 -15.01
C ALA A 79 4.87 13.74 -15.44
N VAL A 80 4.91 12.70 -14.62
CA VAL A 80 5.58 11.43 -14.95
C VAL A 80 4.92 10.72 -16.13
N GLN A 81 3.58 10.71 -16.20
CA GLN A 81 2.85 10.12 -17.33
C GLN A 81 3.17 10.86 -18.64
N GLN A 82 3.14 12.19 -18.61
CA GLN A 82 3.44 13.04 -19.76
C GLN A 82 4.90 12.90 -20.23
N GLU A 83 5.82 12.78 -19.29
CA GLU A 83 7.24 12.58 -19.62
C GLU A 83 7.50 11.22 -20.27
N ALA A 84 6.87 10.16 -19.76
CA ALA A 84 6.94 8.84 -20.38
C ALA A 84 6.38 8.84 -21.82
N GLU A 85 5.25 9.53 -22.04
CA GLU A 85 4.65 9.69 -23.35
C GLU A 85 5.55 10.51 -24.30
N ARG A 86 6.08 11.64 -23.83
CA ARG A 86 7.01 12.50 -24.58
C ARG A 86 8.25 11.75 -25.07
N ARG A 87 8.76 10.82 -24.25
CA ARG A 87 9.94 10.00 -24.53
C ARG A 87 9.64 8.72 -25.32
N GLY A 88 8.39 8.49 -25.69
CA GLY A 88 8.00 7.29 -26.43
C GLY A 88 8.17 5.99 -25.64
N LEU A 89 8.21 6.04 -24.30
CA LEU A 89 8.35 4.86 -23.47
C LEU A 89 7.09 3.98 -23.58
N LYS A 90 7.29 2.67 -23.69
CA LYS A 90 6.17 1.73 -23.60
C LYS A 90 5.82 1.52 -22.12
N VAL A 91 4.67 2.03 -21.71
CA VAL A 91 4.24 2.00 -20.32
C VAL A 91 3.28 0.85 -20.04
N PHE A 92 3.55 0.06 -19.00
CA PHE A 92 2.55 -0.78 -18.34
C PHE A 92 2.25 -0.19 -16.97
N ASP A 93 1.01 0.26 -16.79
CA ASP A 93 0.58 0.89 -15.55
C ASP A 93 0.09 -0.17 -14.55
N ALA A 94 0.91 -0.42 -13.51
CA ALA A 94 0.57 -1.31 -12.42
C ALA A 94 -0.14 -0.61 -11.24
N THR A 95 -0.46 0.67 -11.36
CA THR A 95 -1.22 1.41 -10.34
C THR A 95 -2.43 0.60 -9.88
N CYS A 96 -2.57 0.42 -8.57
CA CYS A 96 -3.72 -0.25 -8.00
C CYS A 96 -5.01 0.47 -8.41
N PRO A 97 -6.05 -0.23 -8.88
CA PRO A 97 -7.33 0.40 -9.25
C PRO A 97 -7.96 1.24 -8.13
N LEU A 98 -7.66 0.93 -6.86
CA LEU A 98 -8.15 1.69 -5.71
C LEU A 98 -7.38 3.02 -5.54
N VAL A 99 -6.11 3.07 -5.90
CA VAL A 99 -5.34 4.32 -6.01
C VAL A 99 -5.81 5.13 -7.21
N THR A 100 -6.07 4.47 -8.35
CA THR A 100 -6.63 5.14 -9.55
C THR A 100 -7.96 5.82 -9.24
N LYS A 101 -8.80 5.23 -8.38
CA LYS A 101 -10.05 5.86 -7.89
C LYS A 101 -9.76 7.23 -7.25
N VAL A 102 -8.79 7.30 -6.35
CA VAL A 102 -8.40 8.56 -5.69
C VAL A 102 -7.86 9.57 -6.69
N HIS A 103 -7.03 9.14 -7.63
CA HIS A 103 -6.52 9.98 -8.72
C HIS A 103 -7.64 10.60 -9.58
N ILE A 104 -8.69 9.82 -9.89
CA ILE A 104 -9.86 10.31 -10.63
C ILE A 104 -10.62 11.36 -9.83
N GLU A 105 -10.81 11.16 -8.53
CA GLU A 105 -11.48 12.12 -7.64
C GLU A 105 -10.69 13.43 -7.55
N VAL A 106 -9.38 13.37 -7.32
CA VAL A 106 -8.50 14.55 -7.31
C VAL A 106 -8.52 15.30 -8.65
N THR A 107 -8.47 14.56 -9.76
CA THR A 107 -8.57 15.16 -11.10
C THR A 107 -9.92 15.84 -11.33
N LYS A 108 -11.02 15.29 -10.79
CA LYS A 108 -12.34 15.90 -10.85
C LYS A 108 -12.36 17.20 -10.05
N TYR A 109 -11.88 17.21 -8.79
CA TYR A 109 -11.80 18.40 -7.96
C TYR A 109 -10.97 19.51 -8.63
N ALA A 110 -9.83 19.15 -9.23
CA ALA A 110 -9.01 20.10 -9.98
C ALA A 110 -9.78 20.76 -11.14
N ARG A 111 -10.56 19.98 -11.92
CA ARG A 111 -11.38 20.50 -13.03
C ARG A 111 -12.49 21.43 -12.55
N GLU A 112 -13.03 21.18 -11.38
CA GLU A 112 -14.10 21.99 -10.78
C GLU A 112 -13.55 23.22 -10.03
N GLY A 113 -12.23 23.36 -9.91
CA GLY A 113 -11.59 24.39 -9.09
C GLY A 113 -11.88 24.22 -7.59
N THR A 114 -12.23 23.00 -7.15
CA THR A 114 -12.42 22.64 -5.75
C THR A 114 -11.07 22.40 -5.11
N GLU A 115 -10.79 23.03 -3.98
CA GLU A 115 -9.56 22.76 -3.24
C GLU A 115 -9.59 21.37 -2.63
N ALA A 116 -8.53 20.62 -2.83
CA ALA A 116 -8.42 19.26 -2.33
C ALA A 116 -7.47 19.21 -1.12
N ILE A 117 -7.83 18.42 -0.12
CA ILE A 117 -6.97 18.10 1.03
C ILE A 117 -6.70 16.60 0.98
N LEU A 118 -5.44 16.22 0.81
CA LEU A 118 -5.02 14.84 0.88
C LEU A 118 -4.56 14.53 2.30
N ILE A 119 -5.19 13.54 2.92
CA ILE A 119 -4.70 12.96 4.18
C ILE A 119 -3.72 11.86 3.81
N GLY A 120 -2.45 11.98 4.21
CA GLY A 120 -1.41 11.01 3.84
C GLY A 120 -0.05 11.37 4.42
N HIS A 121 0.92 10.48 4.26
CA HIS A 121 2.28 10.68 4.78
C HIS A 121 3.19 11.31 3.73
N GLU A 122 3.85 12.40 4.09
CA GLU A 122 4.82 13.08 3.24
C GLU A 122 5.93 12.13 2.78
N GLY A 123 6.35 12.27 1.52
CA GLY A 123 7.39 11.43 0.92
C GLY A 123 6.95 10.02 0.51
N HIS A 124 5.70 9.63 0.76
CA HIS A 124 5.20 8.34 0.29
C HIS A 124 4.86 8.40 -1.21
N PRO A 125 5.29 7.43 -2.05
CA PRO A 125 5.06 7.46 -3.51
C PRO A 125 3.60 7.61 -3.92
N GLU A 126 2.65 7.00 -3.19
CA GLU A 126 1.21 7.16 -3.43
C GLU A 126 0.75 8.60 -3.20
N VAL A 127 1.28 9.26 -2.17
CA VAL A 127 0.97 10.66 -1.85
C VAL A 127 1.51 11.58 -2.93
N GLU A 128 2.76 11.42 -3.33
CA GLU A 128 3.38 12.19 -4.42
C GLU A 128 2.62 12.02 -5.73
N GLY A 129 2.27 10.78 -6.07
CA GLY A 129 1.47 10.46 -7.26
C GLY A 129 0.11 11.12 -7.23
N THR A 130 -0.59 11.08 -6.10
CA THR A 130 -1.92 11.66 -5.91
C THR A 130 -1.88 13.19 -5.94
N MET A 131 -0.93 13.82 -5.22
CA MET A 131 -0.72 15.26 -5.25
C MET A 131 -0.49 15.75 -6.69
N GLY A 132 0.31 15.01 -7.45
CA GLY A 132 0.63 15.30 -8.85
C GLY A 132 -0.51 15.10 -9.84
N GLN A 133 -1.69 14.62 -9.42
CA GLN A 133 -2.90 14.56 -10.25
C GLN A 133 -3.66 15.88 -10.29
N TYR A 134 -3.40 16.79 -9.35
CA TYR A 134 -4.12 18.04 -9.26
C TYR A 134 -3.56 19.10 -10.25
N ASP A 135 -4.35 19.48 -11.25
CA ASP A 135 -4.03 20.58 -12.18
C ASP A 135 -4.59 21.91 -11.63
N LYS A 136 -3.71 22.86 -11.32
CA LYS A 136 -4.06 24.14 -10.68
C LYS A 136 -4.67 25.17 -11.64
N LYS A 137 -4.82 24.85 -12.93
CA LYS A 137 -5.28 25.81 -13.97
C LYS A 137 -6.63 26.46 -13.68
N ASN A 138 -7.51 25.79 -12.93
CA ASN A 138 -8.84 26.29 -12.60
C ASN A 138 -8.92 27.01 -11.25
N GLY A 139 -7.78 27.43 -10.70
CA GLY A 139 -7.70 28.34 -9.55
C GLY A 139 -7.72 27.65 -8.17
N GLY A 140 -7.99 26.33 -8.11
CA GLY A 140 -7.90 25.55 -6.87
C GLY A 140 -6.46 25.12 -6.54
N GLU A 141 -6.31 24.47 -5.40
CA GLU A 141 -5.04 23.96 -4.88
C GLU A 141 -5.25 22.57 -4.27
N ILE A 142 -4.15 21.83 -4.06
CA ILE A 142 -4.14 20.61 -3.26
C ILE A 142 -3.17 20.76 -2.09
N TYR A 143 -3.58 20.32 -0.92
CA TYR A 143 -2.84 20.42 0.33
C TYR A 143 -2.66 19.03 0.93
N LEU A 144 -1.54 18.81 1.59
CA LEU A 144 -1.25 17.59 2.36
C LEU A 144 -1.44 17.87 3.85
N VAL A 145 -2.07 16.95 4.56
CA VAL A 145 -2.15 16.92 6.02
C VAL A 145 -1.89 15.50 6.51
N GLU A 146 -1.17 15.35 7.61
CA GLU A 146 -0.91 14.06 8.23
C GLU A 146 -1.75 13.86 9.50
N ASP A 147 -1.96 14.91 10.27
CA ASP A 147 -2.61 14.89 11.59
C ASP A 147 -3.49 16.11 11.87
N GLU A 148 -4.05 16.17 13.07
CA GLU A 148 -4.92 17.27 13.51
C GLU A 148 -4.16 18.61 13.66
N GLU A 149 -2.84 18.60 13.93
CA GLU A 149 -2.02 19.81 14.04
C GLU A 149 -1.85 20.46 12.68
N ASP A 150 -1.62 19.65 11.64
CA ASP A 150 -1.59 20.10 10.25
C ASP A 150 -2.94 20.72 9.84
N VAL A 151 -4.04 20.07 10.21
CA VAL A 151 -5.39 20.61 9.96
C VAL A 151 -5.56 21.95 10.65
N ALA A 152 -5.11 22.09 11.91
CA ALA A 152 -5.24 23.34 12.65
C ALA A 152 -4.48 24.51 11.97
N SER A 153 -3.30 24.24 11.43
CA SER A 153 -2.46 25.22 10.74
C SER A 153 -2.83 25.47 9.28
N LEU A 154 -3.61 24.58 8.67
CA LEU A 154 -3.97 24.65 7.25
C LEU A 154 -4.76 25.92 6.91
N SER A 155 -4.33 26.63 5.88
CA SER A 155 -5.07 27.75 5.28
C SER A 155 -5.38 27.43 3.81
N VAL A 156 -6.66 27.51 3.46
CA VAL A 156 -7.15 27.29 2.09
C VAL A 156 -7.68 28.61 1.50
N LYS A 157 -7.69 28.73 0.18
CA LYS A 157 -8.14 29.94 -0.50
C LYS A 157 -9.66 30.09 -0.48
N HIS A 158 -10.37 28.96 -0.62
CA HIS A 158 -11.82 28.89 -0.75
C HIS A 158 -12.43 27.91 0.27
N PRO A 159 -12.59 28.30 1.55
CA PRO A 159 -13.05 27.41 2.61
C PRO A 159 -14.45 26.80 2.37
N GLU A 160 -15.23 27.45 1.54
CA GLU A 160 -16.59 27.03 1.15
C GLU A 160 -16.60 25.97 0.03
N LYS A 161 -15.44 25.73 -0.60
CA LYS A 161 -15.31 24.83 -1.77
C LYS A 161 -14.14 23.86 -1.60
N VAL A 162 -14.22 23.01 -0.61
CA VAL A 162 -13.16 22.11 -0.18
C VAL A 162 -13.63 20.66 -0.22
N ALA A 163 -12.75 19.76 -0.60
CA ALA A 163 -12.97 18.32 -0.52
C ALA A 163 -11.74 17.63 0.05
N PHE A 164 -11.91 16.45 0.64
CA PHE A 164 -10.77 15.63 1.06
C PHE A 164 -10.76 14.27 0.38
N VAL A 165 -9.57 13.72 0.26
CA VAL A 165 -9.25 12.34 -0.13
C VAL A 165 -8.19 11.80 0.82
N THR A 166 -7.98 10.49 0.82
CA THR A 166 -6.95 9.88 1.68
C THR A 166 -6.02 8.95 0.92
N GLN A 167 -4.82 8.78 1.43
CA GLN A 167 -3.95 7.66 1.08
C GLN A 167 -4.66 6.34 1.43
N THR A 168 -4.43 5.28 0.66
CA THR A 168 -5.20 4.01 0.78
C THR A 168 -4.76 3.12 1.93
N THR A 169 -3.61 3.38 2.56
CA THR A 169 -2.95 2.51 3.56
C THR A 169 -2.78 3.15 4.94
N LEU A 170 -3.66 4.07 5.29
CA LEU A 170 -3.61 4.77 6.58
C LEU A 170 -4.21 3.95 7.73
N SER A 171 -3.91 4.39 8.96
CA SER A 171 -4.63 3.98 10.16
C SER A 171 -6.07 4.48 10.09
N ILE A 172 -7.04 3.58 10.25
CA ILE A 172 -8.47 3.94 10.24
C ILE A 172 -8.79 4.92 11.37
N ASP A 173 -8.28 4.63 12.58
CA ASP A 173 -8.58 5.41 13.78
C ASP A 173 -7.98 6.83 13.71
N ASP A 174 -6.73 6.94 13.24
CA ASP A 174 -6.06 8.25 13.15
C ASP A 174 -6.67 9.06 12.01
N THR A 175 -6.98 8.43 10.88
CA THR A 175 -7.66 9.11 9.77
C THR A 175 -9.02 9.65 10.17
N ALA A 176 -9.79 8.92 10.99
CA ALA A 176 -11.08 9.39 11.50
C ALA A 176 -10.94 10.69 12.30
N LYS A 177 -9.91 10.81 13.16
CA LYS A 177 -9.63 12.04 13.92
C LYS A 177 -9.32 13.23 13.01
N VAL A 178 -8.48 13.00 12.00
CA VAL A 178 -8.12 14.03 11.01
C VAL A 178 -9.36 14.48 10.22
N ILE A 179 -10.22 13.54 9.80
CA ILE A 179 -11.48 13.85 9.11
C ILE A 179 -12.41 14.66 10.01
N ASP A 180 -12.53 14.31 11.29
CA ASP A 180 -13.36 15.06 12.24
C ASP A 180 -12.82 16.47 12.46
N ALA A 181 -11.51 16.65 12.57
CA ALA A 181 -10.88 17.97 12.63
C ALA A 181 -11.15 18.80 11.36
N LEU A 182 -11.05 18.18 10.17
CA LEU A 182 -11.37 18.82 8.89
C LEU A 182 -12.84 19.26 8.82
N ARG A 183 -13.78 18.41 9.23
CA ARG A 183 -15.20 18.72 9.26
C ARG A 183 -15.53 19.83 10.25
N HIS A 184 -14.83 19.88 11.37
CA HIS A 184 -14.97 20.97 12.34
C HIS A 184 -14.48 22.30 11.76
N LYS A 185 -13.33 22.29 11.09
CA LYS A 185 -12.73 23.48 10.48
C LYS A 185 -13.47 23.94 9.22
N PHE A 186 -13.92 23.01 8.40
CA PHE A 186 -14.62 23.23 7.13
C PHE A 186 -15.98 22.50 7.13
N PRO A 187 -17.04 23.10 7.70
CA PRO A 187 -18.32 22.38 7.88
C PRO A 187 -18.98 21.90 6.58
N GLN A 188 -18.60 22.45 5.42
CA GLN A 188 -19.14 22.07 4.11
C GLN A 188 -18.19 21.16 3.32
N ILE A 189 -17.11 20.68 3.94
CA ILE A 189 -16.12 19.83 3.26
C ILE A 189 -16.78 18.57 2.69
N GLN A 190 -16.46 18.28 1.43
CA GLN A 190 -16.93 17.08 0.76
C GLN A 190 -15.91 15.94 0.99
N GLY A 191 -16.40 14.76 1.28
CA GLY A 191 -15.60 13.55 1.35
C GLY A 191 -15.85 12.62 0.17
N PRO A 192 -15.05 11.56 0.03
CA PRO A 192 -15.26 10.55 -0.99
C PRO A 192 -16.62 9.83 -0.77
N ARG A 193 -17.26 9.37 -1.86
CA ARG A 193 -18.52 8.62 -1.78
C ARG A 193 -18.37 7.26 -1.09
N LYS A 194 -17.19 6.66 -1.17
CA LYS A 194 -16.76 5.45 -0.48
C LYS A 194 -15.38 5.74 0.09
N ASP A 195 -15.07 5.18 1.23
CA ASP A 195 -13.79 5.35 1.87
C ASP A 195 -12.63 5.09 0.90
N ASP A 196 -11.59 5.91 0.99
CA ASP A 196 -10.38 5.76 0.19
C ASP A 196 -9.42 4.76 0.82
N ILE A 197 -9.45 4.61 2.16
CA ILE A 197 -8.72 3.50 2.82
C ILE A 197 -9.24 2.19 2.24
N CYS A 198 -8.37 1.44 1.58
CA CYS A 198 -8.79 0.31 0.80
C CYS A 198 -9.29 -0.86 1.67
N TYR A 199 -10.11 -1.74 1.10
CA TYR A 199 -10.66 -2.91 1.78
C TYR A 199 -9.56 -3.78 2.41
N ALA A 200 -8.43 -3.94 1.73
CA ALA A 200 -7.33 -4.76 2.21
C ALA A 200 -6.68 -4.19 3.47
N THR A 201 -6.52 -2.86 3.53
CA THR A 201 -6.04 -2.15 4.71
C THR A 201 -7.04 -2.28 5.87
N GLN A 202 -8.33 -2.07 5.60
CA GLN A 202 -9.38 -2.19 6.63
C GLN A 202 -9.46 -3.61 7.18
N ASN A 203 -9.56 -4.61 6.31
CA ASN A 203 -9.69 -6.02 6.73
C ASN A 203 -8.50 -6.49 7.54
N ARG A 204 -7.26 -6.09 7.19
CA ARG A 204 -6.06 -6.48 7.94
C ARG A 204 -5.97 -5.76 9.29
N GLN A 205 -6.39 -4.51 9.39
CA GLN A 205 -6.48 -3.83 10.67
C GLN A 205 -7.55 -4.48 11.57
N ASP A 206 -8.72 -4.83 11.04
CA ASP A 206 -9.75 -5.56 11.78
C ASP A 206 -9.20 -6.92 12.28
N ALA A 207 -8.51 -7.68 11.40
CA ALA A 207 -7.91 -8.96 11.77
C ALA A 207 -6.82 -8.81 12.86
N VAL A 208 -6.05 -7.73 12.87
CA VAL A 208 -5.08 -7.45 13.95
C VAL A 208 -5.79 -7.11 15.25
N ARG A 209 -6.92 -6.38 15.22
CA ARG A 209 -7.71 -6.14 16.44
C ARG A 209 -8.15 -7.47 17.09
N ASP A 210 -8.70 -8.37 16.27
CA ASP A 210 -9.14 -9.69 16.76
C ASP A 210 -7.96 -10.51 17.28
N LEU A 211 -6.83 -10.50 16.55
CA LEU A 211 -5.61 -11.21 16.94
C LEU A 211 -5.06 -10.71 18.28
N ALA A 212 -4.95 -9.38 18.43
CA ALA A 212 -4.39 -8.75 19.62
C ALA A 212 -5.22 -9.02 20.89
N THR A 213 -6.52 -9.28 20.78
CA THR A 213 -7.33 -9.65 21.96
C THR A 213 -6.96 -11.02 22.54
N GLN A 214 -6.34 -11.90 21.75
CA GLN A 214 -6.11 -13.29 22.08
C GLN A 214 -4.64 -13.65 22.28
N CYS A 215 -3.71 -12.76 21.86
CA CYS A 215 -2.28 -13.03 21.84
C CYS A 215 -1.51 -12.14 22.80
N ASP A 216 -0.34 -12.63 23.26
CA ASP A 216 0.58 -11.91 24.13
C ASP A 216 1.53 -11.03 23.33
N VAL A 217 1.95 -11.52 22.16
CA VAL A 217 2.86 -10.85 21.22
C VAL A 217 2.27 -10.92 19.81
N VAL A 218 2.46 -9.89 19.02
CA VAL A 218 2.04 -9.84 17.61
C VAL A 218 3.25 -9.67 16.69
N LEU A 219 3.41 -10.58 15.76
CA LEU A 219 4.39 -10.49 14.68
C LEU A 219 3.71 -10.02 13.40
N VAL A 220 4.24 -9.00 12.79
CA VAL A 220 3.83 -8.49 11.49
C VAL A 220 4.93 -8.80 10.49
N VAL A 221 4.65 -9.67 9.52
CA VAL A 221 5.57 -9.93 8.41
C VAL A 221 5.39 -8.85 7.35
N GLY A 222 6.46 -8.10 7.05
CA GLY A 222 6.43 -6.99 6.10
C GLY A 222 7.67 -6.11 6.19
N SER A 223 7.91 -5.32 5.17
CA SER A 223 9.08 -4.45 5.10
C SER A 223 8.86 -3.11 5.84
N PRO A 224 9.92 -2.52 6.41
CA PRO A 224 9.82 -1.27 7.19
C PRO A 224 9.28 -0.06 6.40
N ASN A 225 9.47 -0.04 5.09
CA ASN A 225 8.94 1.01 4.21
C ASN A 225 7.48 0.77 3.76
N SER A 226 6.86 -0.34 4.18
CA SER A 226 5.44 -0.60 3.91
C SER A 226 4.55 0.14 4.90
N SER A 227 3.82 1.15 4.43
CA SER A 227 2.84 1.89 5.24
C SER A 227 1.81 0.95 5.88
N ASN A 228 1.22 0.04 5.09
CA ASN A 228 0.26 -0.94 5.62
C ASN A 228 0.85 -1.78 6.76
N SER A 229 2.05 -2.33 6.59
CA SER A 229 2.69 -3.18 7.61
C SER A 229 2.96 -2.43 8.91
N ASN A 230 3.44 -1.18 8.83
CA ASN A 230 3.65 -0.33 10.00
C ASN A 230 2.34 -0.07 10.75
N ARG A 231 1.24 0.23 10.03
CA ARG A 231 -0.09 0.45 10.66
C ARG A 231 -0.57 -0.75 11.44
N LEU A 232 -0.29 -1.98 10.97
CA LEU A 232 -0.65 -3.21 11.70
C LEU A 232 0.16 -3.35 13.00
N ARG A 233 1.48 -3.10 12.96
CA ARG A 233 2.33 -3.12 14.15
C ARG A 233 1.88 -2.09 15.18
N GLU A 234 1.71 -0.85 14.76
CA GLU A 234 1.31 0.26 15.63
C GLU A 234 -0.08 0.02 16.25
N LEU A 235 -1.00 -0.58 15.51
CA LEU A 235 -2.31 -0.93 16.04
C LEU A 235 -2.19 -1.95 17.18
N ALA A 236 -1.38 -2.99 17.02
CA ALA A 236 -1.15 -3.98 18.07
C ALA A 236 -0.46 -3.34 19.31
N GLU A 237 0.51 -2.45 19.11
CA GLU A 237 1.17 -1.68 20.18
C GLU A 237 0.15 -0.81 20.94
N ARG A 238 -0.73 -0.10 20.24
CA ARG A 238 -1.81 0.70 20.87
C ARG A 238 -2.80 -0.14 21.66
N MET A 239 -2.98 -1.40 21.29
CA MET A 239 -3.78 -2.37 22.06
C MET A 239 -3.01 -2.96 23.24
N GLY A 240 -1.82 -2.46 23.57
CA GLY A 240 -1.01 -2.87 24.71
C GLY A 240 -0.22 -4.16 24.49
N LYS A 241 0.00 -4.58 23.24
CA LYS A 241 0.79 -5.78 22.92
C LYS A 241 2.21 -5.42 22.54
N HIS A 242 3.15 -6.31 22.86
CA HIS A 242 4.46 -6.27 22.21
C HIS A 242 4.25 -6.65 20.74
N ALA A 243 4.67 -5.77 19.81
CA ALA A 243 4.53 -6.01 18.39
C ALA A 243 5.84 -5.78 17.66
N TYR A 244 6.17 -6.68 16.76
CA TYR A 244 7.41 -6.64 15.97
C TYR A 244 7.09 -6.70 14.49
N LEU A 245 7.74 -5.84 13.71
CA LEU A 245 7.72 -5.86 12.26
C LEU A 245 9.01 -6.52 11.78
N VAL A 246 8.90 -7.56 10.98
CA VAL A 246 10.04 -8.32 10.46
C VAL A 246 9.91 -8.55 8.96
N ASP A 247 10.98 -8.36 8.21
CA ASP A 247 11.03 -8.68 6.79
C ASP A 247 10.99 -10.20 6.55
N ASN A 248 11.63 -10.98 7.42
CA ASN A 248 11.78 -12.42 7.27
C ASN A 248 12.06 -13.11 8.61
N ALA A 249 12.17 -14.45 8.59
CA ALA A 249 12.39 -15.26 9.77
C ALA A 249 13.76 -15.06 10.46
N ASP A 250 14.77 -14.52 9.76
CA ASP A 250 16.10 -14.35 10.31
C ASP A 250 16.19 -13.14 11.27
N GLU A 251 15.22 -12.23 11.19
CA GLU A 251 15.10 -11.09 12.09
C GLU A 251 14.44 -11.44 13.42
N LEU A 252 13.85 -12.63 13.54
CA LEU A 252 13.22 -13.07 14.78
C LEU A 252 14.25 -13.29 15.89
N GLN A 253 13.95 -12.82 17.09
CA GLN A 253 14.77 -13.04 18.27
C GLN A 253 14.01 -13.92 19.25
N GLN A 254 14.59 -15.08 19.61
CA GLN A 254 13.95 -16.00 20.52
C GLN A 254 13.63 -15.39 21.90
N ALA A 255 14.43 -14.39 22.32
CA ALA A 255 14.22 -13.65 23.56
C ALA A 255 12.91 -12.84 23.63
N TRP A 256 12.23 -12.64 22.50
CA TRP A 256 10.91 -11.98 22.46
C TRP A 256 9.78 -12.86 23.00
N PHE A 257 10.01 -14.16 23.15
CA PHE A 257 8.96 -15.14 23.37
C PHE A 257 9.21 -15.95 24.64
N SER A 258 8.12 -16.18 25.36
CA SER A 258 8.07 -17.11 26.50
C SER A 258 7.36 -18.41 26.09
N PRO A 259 7.72 -19.56 26.69
CA PRO A 259 7.10 -20.86 26.31
C PRO A 259 5.58 -20.91 26.46
N GLU A 260 5.01 -20.07 27.33
CA GLU A 260 3.57 -19.99 27.57
C GLU A 260 2.84 -19.01 26.64
N TYR A 261 3.56 -18.21 25.83
CA TYR A 261 2.95 -17.16 25.01
C TYR A 261 2.10 -17.71 23.87
N LYS A 262 1.02 -16.98 23.60
CA LYS A 262 0.29 -17.02 22.33
C LYS A 262 0.85 -15.96 21.42
N ILE A 263 1.41 -16.39 20.31
CA ILE A 263 2.07 -15.55 19.31
C ILE A 263 1.10 -15.35 18.16
N GLY A 264 0.63 -14.11 18.01
CA GLY A 264 -0.17 -13.72 16.86
C GLY A 264 0.74 -13.44 15.65
N VAL A 265 0.44 -14.00 14.50
CA VAL A 265 1.17 -13.76 13.26
C VAL A 265 0.22 -13.18 12.22
N THR A 266 0.58 -12.04 11.70
CA THR A 266 -0.08 -11.38 10.56
C THR A 266 0.94 -10.95 9.52
N ALA A 267 0.47 -10.40 8.41
CA ALA A 267 1.35 -9.91 7.36
C ALA A 267 0.72 -8.73 6.63
N GLY A 268 1.55 -7.78 6.25
CA GLY A 268 1.13 -6.65 5.42
C GLY A 268 0.68 -7.09 4.02
N ALA A 269 -0.09 -6.22 3.36
CA ALA A 269 -0.69 -6.49 2.05
C ALA A 269 0.34 -6.71 0.91
N SER A 270 1.62 -6.44 1.15
CA SER A 270 2.74 -6.66 0.21
C SER A 270 3.66 -7.82 0.59
N ALA A 271 3.37 -8.55 1.67
CA ALA A 271 4.18 -9.68 2.13
C ALA A 271 3.69 -11.01 1.52
N PRO A 272 4.55 -11.77 0.82
CA PRO A 272 4.17 -13.06 0.25
C PRO A 272 4.05 -14.14 1.32
N GLU A 273 3.18 -15.11 1.07
CA GLU A 273 2.88 -16.21 2.00
C GLU A 273 4.11 -17.06 2.34
N ILE A 274 5.10 -17.12 1.45
CA ILE A 274 6.35 -17.86 1.71
C ILE A 274 7.10 -17.32 2.93
N LEU A 275 7.12 -16.00 3.14
CA LEU A 275 7.78 -15.39 4.30
C LEU A 275 7.03 -15.70 5.60
N ILE A 276 5.69 -15.73 5.53
CA ILE A 276 4.85 -16.11 6.69
C ILE A 276 5.14 -17.56 7.08
N LYS A 277 5.21 -18.47 6.11
CA LYS A 277 5.55 -19.88 6.35
C LYS A 277 6.94 -20.04 6.97
N GLN A 278 7.92 -19.26 6.54
CA GLN A 278 9.26 -19.28 7.13
C GLN A 278 9.26 -18.79 8.58
N VAL A 279 8.50 -17.74 8.89
CA VAL A 279 8.32 -17.26 10.27
C VAL A 279 7.65 -18.34 11.14
N ILE A 280 6.58 -18.97 10.67
CA ILE A 280 5.91 -20.05 11.37
C ILE A 280 6.89 -21.21 11.62
N GLN A 281 7.65 -21.63 10.61
CA GLN A 281 8.62 -22.70 10.75
C GLN A 281 9.68 -22.38 11.81
N ARG A 282 10.22 -21.17 11.81
CA ARG A 282 11.20 -20.74 12.82
C ARG A 282 10.63 -20.78 14.24
N LEU A 283 9.36 -20.37 14.43
CA LEU A 283 8.70 -20.46 15.74
C LEU A 283 8.50 -21.93 16.16
N GLN A 284 8.17 -22.82 15.22
CA GLN A 284 8.02 -24.26 15.49
C GLN A 284 9.38 -24.89 15.83
N ASP A 285 10.46 -24.51 15.18
CA ASP A 285 11.81 -24.95 15.50
C ASP A 285 12.21 -24.56 16.95
N TRP A 286 11.61 -23.47 17.48
CA TRP A 286 11.75 -23.04 18.86
C TRP A 286 10.71 -23.65 19.81
N GLY A 287 9.91 -24.62 19.35
CA GLY A 287 8.97 -25.39 20.14
C GLY A 287 7.53 -24.87 20.16
N ALA A 288 7.14 -24.02 19.21
CA ALA A 288 5.73 -23.64 19.07
C ALA A 288 4.89 -24.77 18.46
N THR A 289 3.60 -24.80 18.81
CA THR A 289 2.64 -25.74 18.24
C THR A 289 2.26 -25.40 16.80
N ALA A 290 1.53 -26.28 16.14
CA ALA A 290 0.95 -26.01 14.84
C ALA A 290 0.06 -24.74 14.88
N PRO A 291 0.09 -23.90 13.85
CA PRO A 291 -0.69 -22.68 13.85
C PRO A 291 -2.20 -22.94 13.78
N GLN A 292 -2.97 -22.10 14.48
CA GLN A 292 -4.42 -22.02 14.36
C GLN A 292 -4.79 -20.72 13.65
N GLU A 293 -5.67 -20.80 12.66
CA GLU A 293 -6.12 -19.63 11.92
C GLU A 293 -7.42 -19.08 12.50
N LEU A 294 -7.50 -17.77 12.68
CA LEU A 294 -8.73 -17.10 13.10
C LEU A 294 -9.77 -17.14 11.97
N ASN A 295 -11.04 -17.19 12.36
CA ASN A 295 -12.11 -16.90 11.42
C ASN A 295 -11.98 -15.45 10.96
N GLY A 296 -12.03 -15.23 9.65
CA GLY A 296 -11.84 -13.92 9.07
C GLY A 296 -12.76 -13.65 7.87
N ARG A 297 -12.54 -12.52 7.21
CA ARG A 297 -13.28 -12.17 5.99
C ARG A 297 -12.62 -12.78 4.77
N GLU A 298 -13.42 -13.42 3.92
CA GLU A 298 -12.97 -13.82 2.60
C GLU A 298 -12.82 -12.58 1.69
N GLU A 299 -11.70 -12.50 0.98
CA GLU A 299 -11.42 -11.48 -0.01
C GLU A 299 -11.56 -12.06 -1.42
N ASN A 300 -12.67 -11.78 -2.09
CA ASN A 300 -12.99 -12.29 -3.43
C ASN A 300 -12.76 -11.23 -4.53
N ILE A 301 -11.82 -10.33 -4.32
CA ILE A 301 -11.49 -9.24 -5.24
C ILE A 301 -10.32 -9.67 -6.12
N THR A 302 -10.48 -9.51 -7.44
CA THR A 302 -9.41 -9.70 -8.42
C THR A 302 -9.38 -8.53 -9.38
N PHE A 303 -8.18 -8.17 -9.84
CA PHE A 303 -7.99 -7.12 -10.83
C PHE A 303 -7.36 -7.68 -12.10
N SER A 304 -7.94 -7.32 -13.23
CA SER A 304 -7.44 -7.77 -14.53
C SER A 304 -6.10 -7.14 -14.91
N LEU A 305 -5.26 -7.92 -15.60
CA LEU A 305 -4.05 -7.42 -16.24
C LEU A 305 -4.38 -6.50 -17.42
N PRO A 306 -3.45 -5.60 -17.84
CA PRO A 306 -3.53 -4.88 -19.09
C PRO A 306 -3.75 -5.84 -20.28
N LYS A 307 -4.52 -5.41 -21.27
CA LYS A 307 -4.89 -6.28 -22.42
C LYS A 307 -3.68 -6.89 -23.13
N GLU A 308 -2.62 -6.11 -23.33
CA GLU A 308 -1.41 -6.56 -24.01
C GLU A 308 -0.68 -7.69 -23.29
N LEU A 309 -0.80 -7.76 -21.95
CA LEU A 309 -0.18 -8.82 -21.14
C LEU A 309 -1.07 -10.07 -20.97
N ARG A 310 -2.31 -10.05 -21.46
CA ARG A 310 -3.22 -11.21 -21.43
C ARG A 310 -3.07 -12.13 -22.64
N ILE A 311 -2.61 -11.63 -23.78
CA ILE A 311 -2.73 -12.26 -25.10
C ILE A 311 -1.81 -13.48 -25.31
N HIS A 312 -0.79 -13.67 -24.48
CA HIS A 312 0.19 -14.75 -24.65
C HIS A 312 -0.15 -16.06 -23.92
N VAL A 313 -1.36 -16.26 -23.40
CA VAL A 313 -1.78 -17.52 -22.74
C VAL A 313 -2.27 -18.58 -23.74
N THR A 314 -2.41 -18.25 -25.04
CA THR A 314 -3.07 -19.13 -26.03
C THR A 314 -2.14 -19.78 -27.04
N GLN A 315 -0.82 -19.80 -26.81
CA GLN A 315 0.11 -20.57 -27.65
C GLN A 315 1.10 -21.34 -26.76
N ALA A 316 0.64 -22.42 -26.15
CA ALA A 316 1.43 -23.54 -25.69
C ALA A 316 0.59 -24.81 -25.83
#